data_dafa2d158dedff4d55e88af00d52ba41
#
_entry.id   dafa2d158dedff4d55e88af00d52ba41
#
_cell.length_a   1.000
_cell.length_b   1.000
_cell.length_c   1.000
_cell.angle_alpha   90.00
_cell.angle_beta   90.00
_cell.angle_gamma   90.00
#
_symmetry.space_group_name_H-M   'P 1'
#
loop_
_entity.id
_entity.type
_entity.pdbx_description
1 polymer ?
#
loop_
_entity_poly.entity_id
_entity_poly.type
_entity_poly.pdbx_seq_one_letter_code
_entity_poly.pdbx_strand_id
1 'polypeptide(L)'
;MRGAFVVCLLSVAAGAFAGDYIVAFKNGSPANFSSTVASVGGRVAFQHEVMAIVSGIDANGAARLGALSGVAEVQADENFVLDDQIEVASAEQSFADATSTAVPSTAAFFARQWNMRSIGADVAWAAGRIGSPNVRVAILDTGIDRSASPHVDLAGLVDYSLGAQFQLDNPACVPGAPFTFGATDDLVFHGTHVAATVSSNARATAGVTSRVRLVPVKVLGLTTDQFGQCTAGSGSFGSVLSGVLYAADIDADVANMSLGGGFTKAGNGRFIGMINRVFNYAHRKGTLIVVAAGNDGRDLDHDGNIETTYCDAPNTVCVSALGPSASGSVNGPWPNGYDAIAGYTNFGRSSINVSAPGGTGSGATNPGGFVYSACSRSAASVGLTICRTGNFIVGANGTSMAAPHVTGLAALIVENVGKDKPSQVKARLQQSADDLGQPGTDPFYGKGKINAPRALGLQ
;
A
#
# COMPACT_ATOMS: atom_id res chain seq x y z
N MET A 1 -25.57 -12.39 12.24
CA MET A 1 -25.35 -13.85 12.09
C MET A 1 -23.86 -14.06 11.96
N ARG A 2 -23.26 -14.80 12.89
CA ARG A 2 -21.81 -15.04 12.90
C ARG A 2 -21.49 -16.12 11.86
N GLY A 3 -20.89 -15.74 10.72
CA GLY A 3 -20.34 -16.69 9.76
C GLY A 3 -19.00 -17.21 10.27
N ALA A 4 -18.93 -18.47 10.62
CA ALA A 4 -17.68 -19.15 10.94
C ALA A 4 -16.91 -19.39 9.64
N PHE A 5 -15.75 -18.77 9.50
CA PHE A 5 -14.78 -19.12 8.44
C PHE A 5 -14.21 -20.50 8.76
N VAL A 6 -14.56 -21.46 7.95
CA VAL A 6 -13.95 -22.79 7.93
C VAL A 6 -12.67 -22.66 7.10
N VAL A 7 -11.52 -22.64 7.76
CA VAL A 7 -10.23 -22.89 7.09
C VAL A 7 -10.22 -24.36 6.66
N CYS A 8 -10.55 -24.59 5.41
CA CYS A 8 -10.50 -25.92 4.81
C CYS A 8 -9.02 -26.23 4.50
N LEU A 9 -8.34 -26.93 5.41
CA LEU A 9 -7.08 -27.60 5.15
C LEU A 9 -7.36 -28.77 4.17
N LEU A 10 -7.40 -28.45 2.88
CA LEU A 10 -7.29 -29.47 1.84
C LEU A 10 -5.82 -29.85 1.71
N SER A 11 -5.46 -30.98 2.33
CA SER A 11 -4.28 -31.73 1.92
C SER A 11 -4.56 -32.31 0.52
N VAL A 12 -4.32 -31.51 -0.51
CA VAL A 12 -4.30 -32.00 -1.89
C VAL A 12 -3.01 -32.79 -2.05
N ALA A 13 -3.15 -34.07 -2.38
CA ALA A 13 -2.03 -34.86 -2.86
C ALA A 13 -1.33 -34.08 -3.98
N ALA A 14 -0.01 -33.86 -3.83
CA ALA A 14 0.83 -33.14 -4.77
C ALA A 14 0.80 -33.82 -6.14
N GLY A 15 -0.20 -33.52 -6.94
CA GLY A 15 -0.19 -33.73 -8.39
C GLY A 15 0.73 -32.66 -8.99
N ALA A 16 1.55 -33.07 -9.95
CA ALA A 16 2.61 -32.29 -10.58
C ALA A 16 2.05 -31.13 -11.45
N PHE A 17 1.46 -30.13 -10.82
CA PHE A 17 1.14 -28.88 -11.51
C PHE A 17 2.34 -27.93 -11.38
N ALA A 18 2.75 -27.35 -12.51
CA ALA A 18 3.76 -26.30 -12.54
C ALA A 18 3.21 -25.04 -11.84
N GLY A 19 4.02 -24.46 -10.94
CA GLY A 19 3.67 -23.28 -10.18
C GLY A 19 4.83 -22.28 -10.15
N ASP A 20 4.61 -21.19 -9.42
CA ASP A 20 5.61 -20.17 -9.17
C ASP A 20 6.21 -20.37 -7.78
N TYR A 21 7.51 -20.08 -7.66
CA TYR A 21 8.26 -20.27 -6.44
C TYR A 21 9.16 -19.07 -6.16
N ILE A 22 9.24 -18.71 -4.89
CA ILE A 22 10.20 -17.75 -4.37
C ILE A 22 11.45 -18.51 -3.93
N VAL A 23 12.61 -18.11 -4.44
CA VAL A 23 13.91 -18.73 -4.11
C VAL A 23 14.79 -17.70 -3.41
N ALA A 24 15.05 -17.91 -2.12
CA ALA A 24 15.93 -17.03 -1.33
C ALA A 24 17.39 -17.49 -1.44
N PHE A 25 18.31 -16.53 -1.51
CA PHE A 25 19.74 -16.81 -1.57
C PHE A 25 20.43 -16.55 -0.23
N LYS A 26 21.53 -17.25 0.04
CA LYS A 26 22.36 -17.07 1.24
C LYS A 26 23.27 -15.83 1.10
N ASN A 27 24.01 -15.74 0.00
CA ASN A 27 25.01 -14.72 -0.28
C ASN A 27 25.01 -14.38 -1.79
N GLY A 28 23.86 -13.97 -2.33
CA GLY A 28 23.68 -13.73 -3.76
C GLY A 28 23.26 -15.00 -4.54
N SER A 29 22.88 -14.78 -5.79
CA SER A 29 22.45 -15.87 -6.68
C SER A 29 23.63 -16.79 -7.04
N PRO A 30 23.50 -18.13 -6.92
CA PRO A 30 24.52 -19.05 -7.37
C PRO A 30 24.81 -18.91 -8.87
N ALA A 31 26.08 -19.05 -9.28
CA ALA A 31 26.49 -18.90 -10.68
C ALA A 31 25.75 -19.84 -11.65
N ASN A 32 25.37 -21.03 -11.20
CA ASN A 32 24.63 -22.03 -11.97
C ASN A 32 23.10 -21.95 -11.78
N PHE A 33 22.59 -20.91 -11.13
CA PHE A 33 21.15 -20.80 -10.77
C PHE A 33 20.26 -20.85 -12.02
N SER A 34 20.46 -19.96 -12.98
CA SER A 34 19.62 -19.87 -14.19
C SER A 34 19.67 -21.15 -15.04
N SER A 35 20.87 -21.77 -15.17
CA SER A 35 21.00 -23.03 -15.89
C SER A 35 20.29 -24.19 -15.17
N THR A 36 20.31 -24.20 -13.83
CA THR A 36 19.57 -25.19 -13.04
C THR A 36 18.06 -24.99 -13.19
N VAL A 37 17.56 -23.74 -13.13
CA VAL A 37 16.16 -23.41 -13.40
C VAL A 37 15.73 -23.93 -14.78
N ALA A 38 16.50 -23.65 -15.82
CA ALA A 38 16.23 -24.14 -17.17
C ALA A 38 16.23 -25.68 -17.24
N SER A 39 17.12 -26.36 -16.52
CA SER A 39 17.21 -27.82 -16.49
C SER A 39 16.02 -28.54 -15.84
N VAL A 40 15.23 -27.80 -15.04
CA VAL A 40 13.97 -28.26 -14.43
C VAL A 40 12.74 -27.79 -15.18
N GLY A 41 12.91 -27.20 -16.38
CA GLY A 41 11.82 -26.71 -17.23
C GLY A 41 11.27 -25.35 -16.81
N GLY A 42 11.89 -24.69 -15.83
CA GLY A 42 11.45 -23.40 -15.31
C GLY A 42 12.02 -22.18 -16.04
N ARG A 43 11.50 -21.02 -15.68
CA ARG A 43 11.93 -19.72 -16.14
C ARG A 43 12.16 -18.79 -14.94
N VAL A 44 13.25 -18.02 -14.96
CA VAL A 44 13.48 -16.95 -13.98
C VAL A 44 12.62 -15.75 -14.40
N ALA A 45 11.62 -15.43 -13.60
CA ALA A 45 10.71 -14.30 -13.82
C ALA A 45 11.27 -12.99 -13.23
N PHE A 46 11.96 -13.10 -12.08
CA PHE A 46 12.66 -12.00 -11.42
C PHE A 46 13.92 -12.55 -10.76
N GLN A 47 15.00 -11.76 -10.72
CA GLN A 47 16.23 -12.12 -10.02
C GLN A 47 16.89 -10.90 -9.42
N HIS A 48 17.23 -11.04 -8.14
CA HIS A 48 17.95 -10.07 -7.34
C HIS A 48 19.01 -10.81 -6.49
N GLU A 49 19.96 -10.12 -5.86
CA GLU A 49 20.96 -10.75 -4.99
C GLU A 49 20.35 -11.43 -3.74
N VAL A 50 19.17 -10.96 -3.28
CA VAL A 50 18.47 -11.50 -2.10
C VAL A 50 17.62 -12.72 -2.44
N MET A 51 16.91 -12.67 -3.59
CA MET A 51 15.96 -13.71 -4.00
C MET A 51 15.71 -13.72 -5.51
N ALA A 52 15.03 -14.76 -5.97
CA ALA A 52 14.47 -14.83 -7.33
C ALA A 52 13.04 -15.38 -7.30
N ILE A 53 12.27 -15.06 -8.35
CA ILE A 53 10.99 -15.70 -8.66
C ILE A 53 11.23 -16.64 -9.84
N VAL A 54 10.84 -17.90 -9.67
CA VAL A 54 10.95 -18.96 -10.68
C VAL A 54 9.56 -19.46 -11.02
N SER A 55 9.21 -19.39 -12.30
CA SER A 55 7.90 -19.81 -12.80
C SER A 55 7.99 -21.14 -13.55
N GLY A 56 6.92 -21.92 -13.51
CA GLY A 56 6.72 -23.09 -14.37
C GLY A 56 7.44 -24.34 -13.90
N ILE A 57 7.76 -24.48 -12.61
CA ILE A 57 8.37 -25.70 -12.05
C ILE A 57 7.39 -26.43 -11.13
N ASP A 58 7.60 -27.74 -10.99
CA ASP A 58 6.89 -28.57 -10.02
C ASP A 58 7.66 -28.68 -8.68
N ALA A 59 7.10 -29.41 -7.72
CA ALA A 59 7.73 -29.62 -6.42
C ALA A 59 9.11 -30.33 -6.51
N ASN A 60 9.33 -31.18 -7.51
CA ASN A 60 10.63 -31.82 -7.73
C ASN A 60 11.67 -30.80 -8.25
N GLY A 61 11.27 -29.94 -9.16
CA GLY A 61 12.07 -28.80 -9.62
C GLY A 61 12.44 -27.87 -8.46
N ALA A 62 11.47 -27.53 -7.61
CA ALA A 62 11.68 -26.73 -6.41
C ALA A 62 12.68 -27.39 -5.44
N ALA A 63 12.55 -28.69 -5.19
CA ALA A 63 13.49 -29.45 -4.35
C ALA A 63 14.92 -29.46 -4.93
N ARG A 64 15.08 -29.58 -6.25
CA ARG A 64 16.39 -29.49 -6.92
C ARG A 64 17.03 -28.11 -6.78
N LEU A 65 16.23 -27.03 -6.87
CA LEU A 65 16.71 -25.66 -6.61
C LEU A 65 17.13 -25.51 -5.15
N GLY A 66 16.35 -26.04 -4.21
CA GLY A 66 16.66 -26.03 -2.78
C GLY A 66 17.96 -26.76 -2.40
N ALA A 67 18.39 -27.72 -3.20
CA ALA A 67 19.64 -28.47 -3.02
C ALA A 67 20.90 -27.66 -3.45
N LEU A 68 20.75 -26.54 -4.13
CA LEU A 68 21.89 -25.69 -4.51
C LEU A 68 22.53 -25.07 -3.27
N SER A 69 23.86 -25.13 -3.17
CA SER A 69 24.60 -24.67 -1.99
C SER A 69 24.38 -23.19 -1.65
N GLY A 70 24.09 -22.34 -2.64
CA GLY A 70 23.80 -20.90 -2.46
C GLY A 70 22.35 -20.58 -2.15
N VAL A 71 21.43 -21.56 -2.24
CA VAL A 71 20.01 -21.37 -1.93
C VAL A 71 19.77 -21.55 -0.44
N ALA A 72 19.03 -20.63 0.16
CA ALA A 72 18.65 -20.66 1.57
C ALA A 72 17.27 -21.32 1.76
N GLU A 73 16.33 -21.02 0.86
CA GLU A 73 14.93 -21.47 0.92
C GLU A 73 14.31 -21.48 -0.47
N VAL A 74 13.35 -22.37 -0.69
CA VAL A 74 12.43 -22.37 -1.83
C VAL A 74 11.02 -22.52 -1.28
N GLN A 75 10.17 -21.56 -1.55
CA GLN A 75 8.79 -21.49 -1.08
C GLN A 75 7.84 -21.35 -2.28
N ALA A 76 6.72 -22.05 -2.27
CA ALA A 76 5.66 -21.80 -3.25
C ALA A 76 5.20 -20.34 -3.13
N ASP A 77 4.99 -19.67 -4.24
CA ASP A 77 4.51 -18.29 -4.28
C ASP A 77 2.99 -18.30 -4.18
N GLU A 78 2.48 -17.92 -3.02
CA GLU A 78 1.06 -17.88 -2.72
C GLU A 78 0.46 -16.52 -3.04
N ASN A 79 -0.78 -16.52 -3.54
CA ASN A 79 -1.54 -15.32 -3.82
C ASN A 79 -2.35 -14.88 -2.58
N PHE A 80 -2.55 -13.58 -2.49
CA PHE A 80 -3.51 -12.96 -1.58
C PHE A 80 -4.34 -11.91 -2.32
N VAL A 81 -5.45 -11.51 -1.73
CA VAL A 81 -6.36 -10.49 -2.25
C VAL A 81 -6.35 -9.33 -1.27
N LEU A 82 -6.45 -8.09 -1.78
CA LEU A 82 -6.73 -6.94 -0.93
C LEU A 82 -7.97 -7.23 -0.11
N ASP A 83 -7.93 -6.82 1.16
CA ASP A 83 -9.00 -7.04 2.10
C ASP A 83 -10.33 -6.45 1.57
N ASP A 84 -11.35 -7.30 1.47
CA ASP A 84 -12.70 -6.96 0.98
C ASP A 84 -13.45 -5.98 1.91
N GLN A 85 -12.87 -5.60 3.06
CA GLN A 85 -13.47 -4.67 4.01
C GLN A 85 -13.34 -3.19 3.60
N ILE A 86 -12.78 -2.91 2.41
CA ILE A 86 -12.72 -1.54 1.89
C ILE A 86 -14.12 -1.12 1.44
N GLU A 87 -14.80 -0.33 2.27
CA GLU A 87 -16.06 0.30 1.87
C GLU A 87 -15.77 1.49 0.95
N VAL A 88 -16.40 1.49 -0.22
CA VAL A 88 -16.22 2.52 -1.24
C VAL A 88 -17.50 3.33 -1.40
N ALA A 89 -17.40 4.65 -1.24
CA ALA A 89 -18.49 5.56 -1.57
C ALA A 89 -18.62 5.73 -3.10
N SER A 90 -19.78 6.22 -3.56
CA SER A 90 -19.98 6.52 -4.98
C SER A 90 -18.94 7.52 -5.50
N ALA A 91 -18.48 7.29 -6.73
CA ALA A 91 -17.57 8.22 -7.40
C ALA A 91 -18.30 9.52 -7.76
N GLU A 92 -17.64 10.67 -7.53
CA GLU A 92 -18.17 11.99 -7.89
C GLU A 92 -17.20 12.72 -8.81
N GLN A 93 -17.73 13.34 -9.87
CA GLN A 93 -16.94 14.06 -10.87
C GLN A 93 -16.31 15.32 -10.27
N SER A 94 -14.99 15.47 -10.42
CA SER A 94 -14.32 16.72 -10.13
C SER A 94 -14.54 17.72 -11.27
N PHE A 95 -14.75 18.98 -10.95
CA PHE A 95 -14.86 20.04 -11.96
C PHE A 95 -13.49 20.24 -12.62
N ALA A 96 -13.48 20.20 -13.97
CA ALA A 96 -12.28 20.33 -14.79
C ALA A 96 -11.56 21.69 -14.62
N ASP A 97 -12.29 22.69 -14.16
CA ASP A 97 -11.84 24.09 -14.10
C ASP A 97 -11.29 24.52 -12.72
N ALA A 98 -11.13 23.61 -11.77
CA ALA A 98 -10.46 23.92 -10.53
C ALA A 98 -8.99 24.32 -10.83
N THR A 99 -8.75 25.62 -10.89
CA THR A 99 -7.39 26.16 -11.06
C THR A 99 -6.62 25.97 -9.77
N SER A 100 -5.65 25.04 -9.77
CA SER A 100 -4.72 24.93 -8.65
C SER A 100 -3.92 26.22 -8.52
N THR A 101 -4.03 26.86 -7.36
CA THR A 101 -3.23 28.02 -7.01
C THR A 101 -1.91 27.63 -6.34
N ALA A 102 -1.49 26.38 -6.42
CA ALA A 102 -0.37 25.75 -5.70
C ALA A 102 -0.53 25.72 -4.17
N VAL A 103 -1.71 26.04 -3.65
CA VAL A 103 -2.05 25.92 -2.22
C VAL A 103 -3.01 24.74 -2.06
N PRO A 104 -2.59 23.62 -1.44
CA PRO A 104 -3.41 22.40 -1.39
C PRO A 104 -4.80 22.58 -0.79
N SER A 105 -4.97 23.50 0.16
CA SER A 105 -6.28 23.83 0.77
C SER A 105 -7.30 24.48 -0.19
N THR A 106 -6.91 24.80 -1.42
CA THR A 106 -7.81 25.33 -2.45
C THR A 106 -8.38 24.26 -3.38
N ALA A 107 -8.06 22.99 -3.15
CA ALA A 107 -8.63 21.87 -3.91
C ALA A 107 -10.17 21.91 -3.87
N ALA A 108 -10.82 21.60 -4.99
CA ALA A 108 -12.27 21.74 -5.16
C ALA A 108 -13.09 21.01 -4.08
N PHE A 109 -12.62 19.85 -3.64
CA PHE A 109 -13.27 19.03 -2.62
C PHE A 109 -12.57 19.07 -1.25
N PHE A 110 -11.69 20.04 -1.00
CA PHE A 110 -11.00 20.15 0.29
C PHE A 110 -11.97 20.23 1.49
N ALA A 111 -13.18 20.76 1.28
CA ALA A 111 -14.22 20.77 2.31
C ALA A 111 -14.53 19.38 2.87
N ARG A 112 -14.42 18.32 2.07
CA ARG A 112 -14.65 16.91 2.46
C ARG A 112 -13.45 16.26 3.14
N GLN A 113 -12.26 16.87 3.02
CA GLN A 113 -11.00 16.29 3.46
C GLN A 113 -10.71 16.62 4.92
N TRP A 114 -11.55 16.08 5.84
CA TRP A 114 -11.31 16.13 7.28
C TRP A 114 -9.95 15.52 7.63
N ASN A 115 -9.54 14.50 6.88
CA ASN A 115 -8.30 13.73 7.04
C ASN A 115 -7.05 14.62 6.98
N MET A 116 -7.00 15.59 6.07
CA MET A 116 -5.88 16.50 5.95
C MET A 116 -5.80 17.48 7.15
N ARG A 117 -6.97 17.96 7.63
CA ARG A 117 -7.05 18.79 8.82
C ARG A 117 -6.71 18.03 10.10
N SER A 118 -7.15 16.78 10.19
CA SER A 118 -6.91 15.91 11.36
C SER A 118 -5.43 15.76 11.69
N ILE A 119 -4.56 15.72 10.67
CA ILE A 119 -3.11 15.61 10.83
C ILE A 119 -2.38 16.96 10.77
N GLY A 120 -3.11 18.07 10.62
CA GLY A 120 -2.54 19.42 10.50
C GLY A 120 -1.77 19.66 9.21
N ALA A 121 -2.10 18.95 8.12
CA ALA A 121 -1.43 19.14 6.83
C ALA A 121 -1.64 20.57 6.29
N ASP A 122 -2.82 21.14 6.49
CA ASP A 122 -3.15 22.52 6.12
C ASP A 122 -2.26 23.55 6.81
N VAL A 123 -1.90 23.33 8.07
CA VAL A 123 -0.93 24.16 8.81
C VAL A 123 0.48 24.03 8.21
N ALA A 124 0.89 22.82 7.87
CA ALA A 124 2.18 22.57 7.21
C ALA A 124 2.25 23.27 5.84
N TRP A 125 1.19 23.20 5.03
CA TRP A 125 1.12 23.86 3.72
C TRP A 125 1.15 25.39 3.86
N ALA A 126 0.45 25.98 4.84
CA ALA A 126 0.49 27.40 5.11
C ALA A 126 1.92 27.89 5.46
N ALA A 127 2.74 27.01 6.03
CA ALA A 127 4.17 27.26 6.30
C ALA A 127 5.09 26.93 5.10
N GLY A 128 4.52 26.65 3.92
CA GLY A 128 5.26 26.32 2.70
C GLY A 128 5.80 24.89 2.64
N ARG A 129 5.39 24.01 3.56
CA ARG A 129 5.82 22.60 3.60
C ARG A 129 4.89 21.76 2.73
N ILE A 130 5.16 21.70 1.43
CA ILE A 130 4.33 21.02 0.41
C ILE A 130 5.07 19.89 -0.32
N GLY A 131 6.30 19.57 0.08
CA GLY A 131 7.12 18.52 -0.50
C GLY A 131 8.09 19.00 -1.58
N SER A 132 9.01 18.12 -1.97
CA SER A 132 10.05 18.38 -2.96
C SER A 132 10.07 17.30 -4.06
N PRO A 133 10.31 17.67 -5.34
CA PRO A 133 10.47 16.72 -6.41
C PRO A 133 11.75 15.86 -6.29
N ASN A 134 12.64 16.22 -5.36
CA ASN A 134 13.84 15.44 -5.04
C ASN A 134 13.53 14.25 -4.13
N VAL A 135 12.37 14.23 -3.47
CA VAL A 135 11.90 13.09 -2.67
C VAL A 135 11.11 12.15 -3.55
N ARG A 136 11.51 10.89 -3.55
CA ARG A 136 10.88 9.81 -4.33
C ARG A 136 10.10 8.88 -3.42
N VAL A 137 8.83 8.66 -3.76
CA VAL A 137 7.95 7.72 -3.05
C VAL A 137 7.53 6.62 -4.00
N ALA A 138 7.84 5.37 -3.67
CA ALA A 138 7.35 4.20 -4.37
C ALA A 138 5.95 3.82 -3.83
N ILE A 139 4.99 3.60 -4.72
CA ILE A 139 3.64 3.13 -4.40
C ILE A 139 3.53 1.68 -4.84
N LEU A 140 3.65 0.77 -3.86
CA LEU A 140 3.52 -0.68 -4.07
C LEU A 140 2.04 -1.05 -3.95
N ASP A 141 1.34 -1.12 -5.09
CA ASP A 141 -0.11 -1.20 -5.10
C ASP A 141 -0.64 -1.78 -6.44
N THR A 142 -1.89 -1.48 -6.80
CA THR A 142 -2.55 -1.89 -8.06
C THR A 142 -2.07 -1.11 -9.30
N GLY A 143 -1.10 -0.23 -9.15
CA GLY A 143 -0.62 0.71 -10.18
C GLY A 143 -1.03 2.14 -9.87
N ILE A 144 -0.76 3.05 -10.80
CA ILE A 144 -1.23 4.46 -10.77
C ILE A 144 -1.80 4.77 -12.15
N ASP A 145 -2.89 5.56 -12.21
CA ASP A 145 -3.54 5.98 -13.44
C ASP A 145 -2.53 6.46 -14.49
N ARG A 146 -2.40 5.71 -15.58
CA ARG A 146 -1.52 5.96 -16.72
C ARG A 146 -2.31 6.13 -18.01
N SER A 147 -3.59 6.46 -17.90
CA SER A 147 -4.44 6.75 -19.08
C SER A 147 -3.81 7.84 -19.95
N ALA A 148 -4.24 7.93 -21.21
CA ALA A 148 -3.75 8.95 -22.15
C ALA A 148 -3.95 10.39 -21.63
N SER A 149 -4.84 10.56 -20.65
CA SER A 149 -5.11 11.81 -19.94
C SER A 149 -5.26 11.48 -18.46
N PRO A 150 -4.15 11.35 -17.70
CA PRO A 150 -4.20 10.97 -16.31
C PRO A 150 -5.03 11.93 -15.46
N HIS A 151 -5.52 11.46 -14.32
CA HIS A 151 -6.27 12.28 -13.39
C HIS A 151 -5.51 13.58 -13.06
N VAL A 152 -6.21 14.71 -13.07
CA VAL A 152 -5.60 16.05 -12.93
C VAL A 152 -4.79 16.22 -11.65
N ASP A 153 -5.12 15.50 -10.58
CA ASP A 153 -4.38 15.52 -9.31
C ASP A 153 -3.01 14.85 -9.40
N LEU A 154 -2.79 13.97 -10.38
CA LEU A 154 -1.54 13.21 -10.53
C LEU A 154 -0.70 13.64 -11.73
N ALA A 155 -1.24 14.48 -12.61
CA ALA A 155 -0.55 14.91 -13.83
C ALA A 155 0.81 15.55 -13.53
N GLY A 156 1.91 14.97 -14.05
CA GLY A 156 3.28 15.46 -13.87
C GLY A 156 3.93 15.12 -12.52
N LEU A 157 3.22 14.49 -11.57
CA LEU A 157 3.80 14.02 -10.31
C LEU A 157 4.35 12.60 -10.40
N VAL A 158 3.86 11.78 -11.32
CA VAL A 158 4.20 10.36 -11.44
C VAL A 158 5.35 10.17 -12.44
N ASP A 159 6.38 9.47 -12.00
CA ASP A 159 7.50 9.06 -12.85
C ASP A 159 7.27 7.63 -13.37
N TYR A 160 6.59 7.54 -14.50
CA TYR A 160 6.34 6.24 -15.13
C TYR A 160 7.59 5.62 -15.77
N SER A 161 8.68 6.38 -15.96
CA SER A 161 9.93 5.84 -16.51
C SER A 161 10.64 4.91 -15.53
N LEU A 162 10.40 5.11 -14.23
CA LEU A 162 10.83 4.24 -13.14
C LEU A 162 9.73 3.27 -12.70
N GLY A 163 8.59 3.26 -13.38
CA GLY A 163 7.50 2.35 -13.05
C GLY A 163 7.86 0.89 -13.34
N ALA A 164 7.47 -0.02 -12.44
CA ALA A 164 7.68 -1.46 -12.59
C ALA A 164 6.39 -2.25 -12.35
N GLN A 165 6.26 -3.39 -13.03
CA GLN A 165 5.14 -4.31 -12.89
C GLN A 165 5.64 -5.69 -12.50
N PHE A 166 5.16 -6.20 -11.37
CA PHE A 166 5.42 -7.54 -10.86
C PHE A 166 4.17 -8.41 -10.83
N GLN A 167 2.97 -7.81 -10.90
CA GLN A 167 1.70 -8.50 -11.02
C GLN A 167 1.01 -8.12 -12.32
N LEU A 168 0.59 -9.10 -13.10
CA LEU A 168 -0.18 -8.89 -14.34
C LEU A 168 -1.68 -8.84 -14.05
N ASP A 169 -2.38 -7.98 -14.79
CA ASP A 169 -3.84 -8.01 -14.83
C ASP A 169 -4.32 -9.17 -15.72
N ASN A 170 -5.45 -9.79 -15.35
CA ASN A 170 -6.10 -10.79 -16.20
C ASN A 170 -6.91 -10.07 -17.30
N PRO A 171 -6.57 -10.25 -18.59
CA PRO A 171 -7.30 -9.60 -19.67
C PRO A 171 -8.81 -9.95 -19.70
N ALA A 172 -9.18 -11.14 -19.21
CA ALA A 172 -10.59 -11.56 -19.14
C ALA A 172 -11.41 -10.71 -18.15
N CYS A 173 -10.74 -10.06 -17.19
CA CYS A 173 -11.37 -9.18 -16.20
C CYS A 173 -11.52 -7.72 -16.68
N VAL A 174 -11.05 -7.40 -17.88
CA VAL A 174 -11.11 -6.03 -18.41
C VAL A 174 -12.27 -5.93 -19.40
N PRO A 175 -13.43 -5.41 -19.01
CA PRO A 175 -14.58 -5.30 -19.90
C PRO A 175 -14.34 -4.27 -21.02
N GLY A 176 -14.56 -4.67 -22.26
CA GLY A 176 -14.60 -3.77 -23.42
C GLY A 176 -13.24 -3.40 -23.98
N ALA A 177 -12.54 -4.34 -24.64
CA ALA A 177 -11.40 -4.00 -25.51
C ALA A 177 -11.85 -3.10 -26.68
N PRO A 178 -10.97 -2.17 -27.20
CA PRO A 178 -9.53 -2.21 -27.03
C PRO A 178 -8.99 -1.03 -26.21
N PHE A 179 -8.67 -1.26 -24.94
CA PHE A 179 -7.84 -0.32 -24.20
C PHE A 179 -6.40 -0.87 -24.18
N THR A 180 -5.45 -0.08 -24.64
CA THR A 180 -4.02 -0.36 -24.40
C THR A 180 -3.68 0.19 -23.04
N PHE A 181 -3.53 -0.70 -22.05
CA PHE A 181 -3.06 -0.32 -20.72
C PHE A 181 -1.53 -0.29 -20.69
N GLY A 182 -0.98 0.69 -20.01
CA GLY A 182 0.44 0.67 -19.63
C GLY A 182 0.69 -0.39 -18.57
N ALA A 183 1.88 -0.94 -18.53
CA ALA A 183 2.25 -2.01 -17.59
C ALA A 183 1.98 -1.67 -16.11
N THR A 184 2.02 -0.38 -15.75
CA THR A 184 1.79 0.10 -14.37
C THR A 184 0.46 0.82 -14.20
N ASP A 185 -0.46 0.65 -15.15
CA ASP A 185 -1.78 1.30 -15.10
C ASP A 185 -2.65 0.67 -14.00
N ASP A 186 -3.46 1.51 -13.36
CA ASP A 186 -4.33 1.10 -12.28
C ASP A 186 -5.74 0.78 -12.81
N LEU A 187 -6.03 -0.50 -12.98
CA LEU A 187 -7.34 -0.99 -13.41
C LEU A 187 -8.33 -1.16 -12.26
N VAL A 188 -7.88 -0.98 -11.02
CA VAL A 188 -8.69 -1.15 -9.81
C VAL A 188 -9.24 0.19 -9.31
N PHE A 189 -8.48 1.14 -9.05
CA PHE A 189 -8.58 2.49 -8.46
C PHE A 189 -7.69 2.69 -7.23
N HIS A 190 -7.36 1.62 -6.53
CA HIS A 190 -6.82 1.65 -5.18
C HIS A 190 -5.45 2.36 -5.15
N GLY A 191 -4.52 1.97 -6.00
CA GLY A 191 -3.19 2.58 -6.04
C GLY A 191 -3.20 4.05 -6.48
N THR A 192 -4.15 4.44 -7.34
CA THR A 192 -4.36 5.85 -7.73
C THR A 192 -4.87 6.68 -6.57
N HIS A 193 -5.83 6.16 -5.80
CA HIS A 193 -6.36 6.78 -4.60
C HIS A 193 -5.27 7.00 -3.54
N VAL A 194 -4.48 5.96 -3.27
CA VAL A 194 -3.33 5.97 -2.36
C VAL A 194 -2.28 6.97 -2.82
N ALA A 195 -1.90 6.94 -4.09
CA ALA A 195 -0.90 7.84 -4.68
C ALA A 195 -1.30 9.32 -4.53
N ALA A 196 -2.56 9.66 -4.86
CA ALA A 196 -3.06 11.04 -4.74
C ALA A 196 -3.22 11.49 -3.28
N THR A 197 -3.43 10.56 -2.33
CA THR A 197 -3.39 10.86 -0.90
C THR A 197 -1.98 11.23 -0.44
N VAL A 198 -0.94 10.58 -0.97
CA VAL A 198 0.47 10.95 -0.70
C VAL A 198 0.81 12.29 -1.33
N SER A 199 0.56 12.47 -2.63
CA SER A 199 0.94 13.68 -3.38
C SER A 199 -0.08 13.98 -4.48
N SER A 200 -0.60 15.21 -4.48
CA SER A 200 -1.62 15.68 -5.41
C SER A 200 -1.34 17.09 -5.88
N ASN A 201 -1.66 17.39 -7.14
CA ASN A 201 -1.70 18.77 -7.68
C ASN A 201 -2.77 19.64 -7.01
N ALA A 202 -3.58 19.08 -6.11
CA ALA A 202 -4.67 19.75 -5.39
C ALA A 202 -5.68 20.45 -6.32
N ARG A 203 -6.02 19.80 -7.43
CA ARG A 203 -7.09 20.28 -8.32
C ARG A 203 -8.45 19.83 -7.80
N ALA A 204 -8.66 18.53 -7.69
CA ALA A 204 -9.87 17.95 -7.11
C ALA A 204 -9.71 17.74 -5.61
N THR A 205 -8.70 16.98 -5.18
CA THR A 205 -8.39 16.67 -3.79
C THR A 205 -6.94 17.02 -3.47
N ALA A 206 -6.66 17.42 -2.24
CA ALA A 206 -5.32 17.62 -1.75
C ALA A 206 -4.68 16.27 -1.33
N GLY A 207 -3.40 16.10 -1.59
CA GLY A 207 -2.55 15.10 -0.94
C GLY A 207 -1.80 15.72 0.25
N VAL A 208 -1.18 14.90 1.09
CA VAL A 208 -0.33 15.41 2.18
C VAL A 208 0.80 16.28 1.63
N THR A 209 1.28 15.96 0.44
CA THR A 209 2.27 16.73 -0.34
C THR A 209 1.70 17.13 -1.70
N SER A 210 2.38 18.05 -2.41
CA SER A 210 2.00 18.47 -3.77
C SER A 210 3.18 18.46 -4.76
N ARG A 211 4.35 18.03 -4.36
CA ARG A 211 5.56 18.09 -5.20
C ARG A 211 6.40 16.81 -5.17
N VAL A 212 6.07 15.88 -4.27
CA VAL A 212 6.81 14.64 -4.16
C VAL A 212 6.62 13.80 -5.42
N ARG A 213 7.70 13.18 -5.89
CA ARG A 213 7.70 12.32 -7.06
C ARG A 213 7.22 10.93 -6.69
N LEU A 214 6.16 10.48 -7.36
CA LEU A 214 5.57 9.17 -7.17
C LEU A 214 6.09 8.19 -8.22
N VAL A 215 6.39 6.95 -7.82
CA VAL A 215 6.79 5.87 -8.71
C VAL A 215 5.80 4.72 -8.57
N PRO A 216 5.09 4.31 -9.65
CA PRO A 216 4.20 3.17 -9.61
C PRO A 216 4.98 1.85 -9.59
N VAL A 217 4.78 1.05 -8.56
CA VAL A 217 5.31 -0.31 -8.45
C VAL A 217 4.12 -1.25 -8.33
N LYS A 218 3.67 -1.79 -9.48
CA LYS A 218 2.46 -2.61 -9.54
C LYS A 218 2.76 -4.02 -9.03
N VAL A 219 2.31 -4.30 -7.82
CA VAL A 219 2.45 -5.59 -7.13
C VAL A 219 1.11 -6.31 -6.92
N LEU A 220 0.01 -5.61 -7.22
CA LEU A 220 -1.36 -6.11 -7.22
C LEU A 220 -1.99 -5.82 -8.58
N GLY A 221 -2.98 -6.64 -8.98
CA GLY A 221 -3.67 -6.48 -10.24
C GLY A 221 -5.14 -6.88 -10.17
N LEU A 222 -5.83 -6.68 -11.27
CA LEU A 222 -7.16 -7.21 -11.51
C LEU A 222 -7.03 -8.65 -11.98
N THR A 223 -7.40 -9.63 -11.14
CA THR A 223 -7.21 -11.06 -11.40
C THR A 223 -8.51 -11.83 -11.24
N THR A 224 -8.49 -13.14 -11.39
CA THR A 224 -9.61 -14.01 -11.06
C THR A 224 -9.33 -14.79 -9.78
N ASP A 225 -10.38 -15.01 -8.99
CA ASP A 225 -10.34 -15.93 -7.86
C ASP A 225 -10.36 -17.41 -8.34
N GLN A 226 -10.38 -18.32 -7.39
CA GLN A 226 -10.45 -19.77 -7.63
C GLN A 226 -11.74 -20.24 -8.33
N PHE A 227 -12.78 -19.38 -8.37
CA PHE A 227 -14.05 -19.64 -9.06
C PHE A 227 -14.13 -18.97 -10.44
N GLY A 228 -13.05 -18.31 -10.89
CA GLY A 228 -13.02 -17.53 -12.13
C GLY A 228 -13.72 -16.18 -12.06
N GLN A 229 -14.09 -15.71 -10.87
CA GLN A 229 -14.67 -14.39 -10.66
C GLN A 229 -13.55 -13.33 -10.63
N CYS A 230 -13.77 -12.22 -11.30
CA CYS A 230 -12.78 -11.13 -11.29
C CYS A 230 -12.74 -10.45 -9.93
N THR A 231 -11.56 -10.45 -9.33
CA THR A 231 -11.25 -9.82 -8.04
C THR A 231 -10.36 -8.61 -8.24
N ALA A 232 -10.64 -7.54 -7.55
CA ALA A 232 -9.84 -6.33 -7.57
C ALA A 232 -8.73 -6.40 -6.53
N GLY A 233 -7.46 -6.18 -6.95
CA GLY A 233 -6.35 -6.03 -6.03
C GLY A 233 -5.77 -7.35 -5.50
N SER A 234 -5.53 -8.33 -6.36
CA SER A 234 -4.83 -9.56 -5.99
C SER A 234 -3.37 -9.56 -6.45
N GLY A 235 -2.51 -10.20 -5.68
CA GLY A 235 -1.09 -10.38 -6.00
C GLY A 235 -0.48 -11.54 -5.24
N SER A 236 0.78 -11.85 -5.52
CA SER A 236 1.54 -12.87 -4.81
C SER A 236 2.53 -12.26 -3.80
N PHE A 237 2.95 -13.05 -2.82
CA PHE A 237 4.04 -12.63 -1.93
C PHE A 237 5.32 -12.32 -2.70
N GLY A 238 5.62 -13.11 -3.75
CA GLY A 238 6.78 -12.89 -4.62
C GLY A 238 6.70 -11.55 -5.36
N SER A 239 5.53 -11.17 -5.86
CA SER A 239 5.31 -9.87 -6.50
C SER A 239 5.59 -8.72 -5.54
N VAL A 240 5.09 -8.80 -4.30
CA VAL A 240 5.31 -7.76 -3.28
C VAL A 240 6.77 -7.67 -2.87
N LEU A 241 7.41 -8.81 -2.56
CA LEU A 241 8.83 -8.82 -2.17
C LEU A 241 9.75 -8.32 -3.30
N SER A 242 9.43 -8.64 -4.56
CA SER A 242 10.13 -8.08 -5.73
C SER A 242 9.96 -6.57 -5.82
N GLY A 243 8.75 -6.08 -5.57
CA GLY A 243 8.45 -4.65 -5.52
C GLY A 243 9.21 -3.90 -4.43
N VAL A 244 9.36 -4.50 -3.23
CA VAL A 244 10.15 -3.92 -2.12
C VAL A 244 11.63 -3.81 -2.50
N LEU A 245 12.21 -4.86 -3.09
CA LEU A 245 13.60 -4.83 -3.55
C LEU A 245 13.79 -3.78 -4.65
N TYR A 246 12.87 -3.73 -5.61
CA TYR A 246 12.90 -2.75 -6.68
C TYR A 246 12.81 -1.31 -6.15
N ALA A 247 11.91 -1.03 -5.22
CA ALA A 247 11.78 0.30 -4.61
C ALA A 247 13.09 0.75 -3.94
N ALA A 248 13.78 -0.19 -3.28
CA ALA A 248 15.09 0.07 -2.68
C ALA A 248 16.18 0.32 -3.72
N ASP A 249 16.18 -0.42 -4.83
CA ASP A 249 17.21 -0.30 -5.89
C ASP A 249 17.08 0.96 -6.74
N ILE A 250 15.85 1.52 -6.82
CA ILE A 250 15.64 2.82 -7.46
C ILE A 250 15.82 3.99 -6.49
N ASP A 251 16.39 3.77 -5.31
CA ASP A 251 16.62 4.77 -4.26
C ASP A 251 15.33 5.54 -3.89
N ALA A 252 14.20 4.81 -3.68
CA ALA A 252 13.01 5.40 -3.12
C ALA A 252 13.26 5.77 -1.65
N ASP A 253 12.97 7.02 -1.29
CA ASP A 253 13.12 7.50 0.10
C ASP A 253 12.08 6.86 1.02
N VAL A 254 10.84 6.69 0.51
CA VAL A 254 9.73 6.05 1.21
C VAL A 254 9.01 5.10 0.25
N ALA A 255 8.59 3.95 0.75
CA ALA A 255 7.70 3.03 0.04
C ALA A 255 6.38 2.89 0.80
N ASN A 256 5.26 3.10 0.11
CA ASN A 256 3.92 2.88 0.64
C ASN A 256 3.43 1.49 0.27
N MET A 257 2.96 0.74 1.25
CA MET A 257 2.34 -0.57 1.09
C MET A 257 0.97 -0.58 1.74
N SER A 258 -0.03 -0.12 1.00
CA SER A 258 -1.45 -0.18 1.39
C SER A 258 -2.02 -1.57 1.08
N LEU A 259 -1.34 -2.58 1.58
CA LEU A 259 -1.64 -3.99 1.32
C LEU A 259 -1.08 -4.86 2.46
N GLY A 260 -1.56 -6.08 2.53
CA GLY A 260 -1.09 -7.07 3.47
C GLY A 260 -1.91 -8.35 3.35
N GLY A 261 -1.50 -9.34 4.08
CA GLY A 261 -2.17 -10.63 4.22
C GLY A 261 -1.66 -11.31 5.47
N GLY A 262 -2.10 -12.53 5.73
CA GLY A 262 -1.61 -13.30 6.85
C GLY A 262 -1.39 -14.74 6.45
N PHE A 263 -0.42 -15.39 7.09
CA PHE A 263 -0.18 -16.82 6.97
C PHE A 263 0.23 -17.42 8.32
N THR A 264 0.11 -18.73 8.45
CA THR A 264 0.48 -19.43 9.68
C THR A 264 1.98 -19.37 9.93
N LYS A 265 2.43 -18.94 11.13
CA LYS A 265 3.86 -18.92 11.51
C LYS A 265 4.46 -20.33 11.59
N ALA A 266 3.68 -21.32 12.09
CA ALA A 266 4.14 -22.69 12.20
C ALA A 266 4.48 -23.29 10.81
N GLY A 267 5.70 -23.80 10.68
CA GLY A 267 6.23 -24.34 9.44
C GLY A 267 6.83 -23.29 8.49
N ASN A 268 6.54 -21.99 8.68
CA ASN A 268 6.95 -20.92 7.76
C ASN A 268 8.10 -20.04 8.28
N GLY A 269 8.83 -20.48 9.32
CA GLY A 269 9.91 -19.68 9.91
C GLY A 269 11.02 -19.25 8.95
N ARG A 270 11.31 -20.05 7.91
CA ARG A 270 12.31 -19.70 6.89
C ARG A 270 11.75 -18.66 5.92
N PHE A 271 10.45 -18.74 5.58
CA PHE A 271 9.76 -17.75 4.77
C PHE A 271 9.73 -16.39 5.48
N ILE A 272 9.39 -16.36 6.78
CA ILE A 272 9.50 -15.17 7.63
C ILE A 272 10.92 -14.61 7.61
N GLY A 273 11.92 -15.48 7.74
CA GLY A 273 13.34 -15.08 7.65
C GLY A 273 13.71 -14.47 6.29
N MET A 274 13.08 -14.89 5.21
CA MET A 274 13.25 -14.30 3.87
C MET A 274 12.59 -12.93 3.79
N ILE A 275 11.34 -12.77 4.23
CA ILE A 275 10.65 -11.49 4.33
C ILE A 275 11.54 -10.50 5.10
N ASN A 276 12.01 -10.89 6.28
CA ASN A 276 12.87 -10.05 7.10
C ASN A 276 14.16 -9.62 6.38
N ARG A 277 14.75 -10.48 5.55
CA ARG A 277 15.94 -10.10 4.76
C ARG A 277 15.63 -9.06 3.70
N VAL A 278 14.50 -9.18 3.01
CA VAL A 278 14.04 -8.21 2.00
C VAL A 278 13.82 -6.84 2.64
N PHE A 279 13.11 -6.78 3.76
CA PHE A 279 12.83 -5.52 4.47
C PHE A 279 14.08 -4.90 5.09
N ASN A 280 14.99 -5.72 5.63
CA ASN A 280 16.30 -5.26 6.10
C ASN A 280 17.18 -4.76 4.95
N TYR A 281 17.08 -5.34 3.74
CA TYR A 281 17.76 -4.84 2.56
C TYR A 281 17.27 -3.43 2.22
N ALA A 282 15.96 -3.23 2.10
CA ALA A 282 15.37 -1.94 1.79
C ALA A 282 15.77 -0.87 2.83
N HIS A 283 15.74 -1.23 4.13
CA HIS A 283 16.17 -0.33 5.19
C HIS A 283 17.65 0.08 5.07
N ARG A 284 18.54 -0.87 4.77
CA ARG A 284 19.97 -0.58 4.57
C ARG A 284 20.24 0.29 3.33
N LYS A 285 19.37 0.20 2.31
CA LYS A 285 19.41 1.03 1.10
C LYS A 285 18.84 2.44 1.32
N GLY A 286 18.29 2.70 2.52
CA GLY A 286 17.75 4.02 2.87
C GLY A 286 16.25 4.18 2.70
N THR A 287 15.53 3.14 2.25
CA THR A 287 14.08 3.20 2.04
C THR A 287 13.31 2.94 3.35
N LEU A 288 12.44 3.87 3.75
CA LEU A 288 11.45 3.66 4.80
C LEU A 288 10.21 3.01 4.21
N ILE A 289 9.77 1.89 4.81
CA ILE A 289 8.55 1.20 4.37
C ILE A 289 7.41 1.51 5.35
N VAL A 290 6.29 2.01 4.82
CA VAL A 290 5.05 2.30 5.55
C VAL A 290 4.00 1.28 5.12
N VAL A 291 3.36 0.63 6.08
CA VAL A 291 2.46 -0.50 5.85
C VAL A 291 1.10 -0.28 6.52
N ALA A 292 0.03 -0.64 5.83
CA ALA A 292 -1.31 -0.72 6.40
C ALA A 292 -1.42 -1.88 7.42
N ALA A 293 -2.10 -1.66 8.54
CA ALA A 293 -2.24 -2.68 9.59
C ALA A 293 -3.16 -3.85 9.22
N GLY A 294 -4.04 -3.67 8.23
CA GLY A 294 -5.11 -4.60 7.87
C GLY A 294 -6.45 -4.24 8.50
N ASN A 295 -7.53 -4.84 7.99
CA ASN A 295 -8.91 -4.41 8.24
C ASN A 295 -9.80 -5.49 8.87
N ASP A 296 -9.22 -6.46 9.57
CA ASP A 296 -9.94 -7.59 10.19
C ASP A 296 -10.44 -7.32 11.62
N GLY A 297 -10.12 -6.15 12.20
CA GLY A 297 -10.37 -5.86 13.62
C GLY A 297 -9.61 -6.78 14.57
N ARG A 298 -8.43 -7.26 14.16
CA ARG A 298 -7.65 -8.29 14.84
C ARG A 298 -6.62 -7.69 15.78
N ASP A 299 -6.45 -8.34 16.94
CA ASP A 299 -5.32 -8.09 17.85
C ASP A 299 -4.06 -8.80 17.32
N LEU A 300 -3.11 -8.03 16.78
CA LEU A 300 -1.86 -8.56 16.21
C LEU A 300 -0.87 -9.08 17.27
N ASP A 301 -1.03 -8.67 18.52
CA ASP A 301 -0.20 -9.17 19.61
C ASP A 301 -0.68 -10.54 20.13
N HIS A 302 -1.96 -10.88 19.89
CA HIS A 302 -2.62 -12.11 20.35
C HIS A 302 -3.33 -12.87 19.24
N ASP A 303 -2.84 -12.77 18.02
CA ASP A 303 -3.40 -13.43 16.83
C ASP A 303 -3.06 -14.94 16.74
N GLY A 304 -2.44 -15.48 17.78
CA GLY A 304 -2.08 -16.90 17.87
C GLY A 304 -0.83 -17.21 17.06
N ASN A 305 -1.01 -17.94 15.96
CA ASN A 305 0.09 -18.44 15.14
C ASN A 305 0.08 -17.81 13.74
N ILE A 306 -0.41 -16.56 13.63
CA ILE A 306 -0.49 -15.84 12.35
C ILE A 306 0.63 -14.81 12.26
N GLU A 307 1.38 -14.84 11.16
CA GLU A 307 2.24 -13.73 10.73
C GLU A 307 1.37 -12.76 9.94
N THR A 308 1.26 -11.54 10.42
CA THR A 308 0.55 -10.49 9.70
C THR A 308 1.54 -9.69 8.88
N THR A 309 1.54 -9.96 7.60
CA THR A 309 2.41 -9.28 6.66
C THR A 309 1.87 -7.87 6.36
N TYR A 310 2.63 -6.79 6.42
CA TYR A 310 4.08 -6.76 6.68
C TYR A 310 4.33 -5.93 7.94
N CYS A 311 3.31 -5.81 8.82
CA CYS A 311 3.44 -5.14 10.11
C CYS A 311 4.44 -5.83 11.02
N ASP A 312 4.52 -7.17 10.94
CA ASP A 312 5.48 -7.96 11.71
C ASP A 312 6.90 -7.93 11.11
N ALA A 313 7.06 -7.38 9.89
CA ALA A 313 8.37 -7.25 9.26
C ALA A 313 9.21 -6.15 9.94
N PRO A 314 10.55 -6.32 10.01
CA PRO A 314 11.42 -5.37 10.70
C PRO A 314 11.50 -4.03 9.96
N ASN A 315 11.73 -2.96 10.73
CA ASN A 315 12.00 -1.61 10.22
C ASN A 315 10.84 -0.94 9.47
N THR A 316 9.64 -1.51 9.51
CA THR A 316 8.43 -0.92 8.94
C THR A 316 7.80 0.12 9.86
N VAL A 317 6.91 0.93 9.30
CA VAL A 317 5.96 1.76 10.05
C VAL A 317 4.57 1.19 9.81
N CYS A 318 4.07 0.42 10.77
CA CYS A 318 2.70 -0.14 10.73
C CYS A 318 1.68 0.90 11.18
N VAL A 319 0.63 1.11 10.40
CA VAL A 319 -0.32 2.21 10.54
C VAL A 319 -1.74 1.70 10.75
N SER A 320 -2.35 2.04 11.88
CA SER A 320 -3.77 1.82 12.17
C SER A 320 -4.65 2.96 11.69
N ALA A 321 -5.96 2.72 11.59
CA ALA A 321 -6.93 3.63 11.00
C ALA A 321 -7.80 4.34 12.03
N LEU A 322 -7.97 5.66 11.82
CA LEU A 322 -8.88 6.52 12.57
C LEU A 322 -9.86 7.24 11.64
N GLY A 323 -10.90 7.83 12.23
CA GLY A 323 -11.80 8.73 11.51
C GLY A 323 -12.80 9.43 12.42
N PRO A 324 -13.69 10.25 11.86
CA PRO A 324 -14.78 10.88 12.62
C PRO A 324 -15.87 9.86 12.94
N SER A 325 -16.39 9.88 14.17
CA SER A 325 -17.43 8.95 14.61
C SER A 325 -18.80 9.21 13.98
N ALA A 326 -19.05 10.42 13.52
CA ALA A 326 -20.29 10.84 12.86
C ALA A 326 -20.12 12.12 12.04
N SER A 327 -20.92 12.24 10.98
CA SER A 327 -21.09 13.51 10.25
C SER A 327 -22.51 13.66 9.73
N GLY A 328 -23.00 14.90 9.66
CA GLY A 328 -24.34 15.20 9.12
C GLY A 328 -24.36 15.27 7.59
N SER A 329 -23.22 15.39 6.94
CA SER A 329 -23.07 15.48 5.48
C SER A 329 -21.66 15.11 5.05
N VAL A 330 -21.43 14.99 3.72
CA VAL A 330 -20.10 14.72 3.15
C VAL A 330 -19.05 15.79 3.50
N ASN A 331 -19.47 17.01 3.80
CA ASN A 331 -18.60 18.13 4.17
C ASN A 331 -18.55 18.38 5.70
N GLY A 332 -19.09 17.47 6.51
CA GLY A 332 -19.27 17.70 7.95
C GLY A 332 -20.58 18.44 8.27
N PRO A 333 -20.76 18.94 9.49
CA PRO A 333 -19.78 18.97 10.57
C PRO A 333 -19.44 17.58 11.14
N TRP A 334 -18.29 17.50 11.81
CA TRP A 334 -17.81 16.30 12.53
C TRP A 334 -17.77 16.60 14.04
N PRO A 335 -18.91 16.42 14.73
CA PRO A 335 -19.10 16.92 16.10
C PRO A 335 -18.20 16.27 17.15
N ASN A 336 -17.77 15.03 16.91
CA ASN A 336 -16.94 14.26 17.83
C ASN A 336 -15.45 14.21 17.42
N GLY A 337 -15.01 15.15 16.58
CA GLY A 337 -13.62 15.18 16.09
C GLY A 337 -13.31 14.08 15.09
N TYR A 338 -12.02 13.73 14.99
CA TYR A 338 -11.47 12.85 13.94
C TYR A 338 -10.71 11.64 14.50
N ASP A 339 -10.76 11.42 15.81
CA ASP A 339 -9.84 10.52 16.50
C ASP A 339 -10.50 9.21 16.94
N ALA A 340 -11.69 8.92 16.40
CA ALA A 340 -12.36 7.65 16.66
C ALA A 340 -11.60 6.49 15.98
N ILE A 341 -11.42 5.39 16.71
CA ILE A 341 -10.85 4.15 16.16
C ILE A 341 -11.81 3.62 15.09
N ALA A 342 -11.28 3.31 13.91
CA ALA A 342 -12.04 2.60 12.90
C ALA A 342 -12.25 1.13 13.35
N GLY A 343 -13.53 0.69 13.37
CA GLY A 343 -13.87 -0.61 13.94
C GLY A 343 -13.28 -1.81 13.20
N TYR A 344 -12.83 -1.61 11.96
CA TYR A 344 -12.17 -2.63 11.16
C TYR A 344 -10.65 -2.69 11.39
N THR A 345 -10.02 -1.65 11.95
CA THR A 345 -8.55 -1.60 12.02
C THR A 345 -7.97 -2.73 12.86
N ASN A 346 -6.95 -3.38 12.35
CA ASN A 346 -6.12 -4.24 13.18
C ASN A 346 -5.38 -3.37 14.20
N PHE A 347 -5.06 -3.96 15.35
CA PHE A 347 -4.45 -3.29 16.50
C PHE A 347 -3.45 -4.19 17.22
N GLY A 348 -2.61 -3.64 18.06
CA GLY A 348 -1.61 -4.35 18.84
C GLY A 348 -0.55 -3.40 19.34
N ARG A 349 -0.22 -3.48 20.63
CA ARG A 349 0.73 -2.56 21.29
C ARG A 349 2.17 -2.67 20.75
N SER A 350 2.57 -3.88 20.34
CA SER A 350 3.91 -4.14 19.79
C SER A 350 3.97 -3.90 18.28
N SER A 351 2.86 -4.07 17.57
CA SER A 351 2.80 -4.03 16.12
C SER A 351 2.52 -2.63 15.58
N ILE A 352 1.54 -1.90 16.14
CA ILE A 352 1.17 -0.56 15.67
C ILE A 352 2.22 0.47 16.07
N ASN A 353 2.73 1.21 15.10
CA ASN A 353 3.72 2.26 15.33
C ASN A 353 3.08 3.63 15.52
N VAL A 354 2.12 3.99 14.67
CA VAL A 354 1.34 5.24 14.68
C VAL A 354 -0.04 5.01 14.10
N SER A 355 -0.94 5.94 14.30
CA SER A 355 -2.26 5.95 13.68
C SER A 355 -2.43 7.14 12.73
N ALA A 356 -3.35 7.01 11.75
CA ALA A 356 -3.62 8.05 10.77
C ALA A 356 -5.06 7.94 10.23
N PRO A 357 -5.56 8.96 9.50
CA PRO A 357 -6.88 8.93 8.90
C PRO A 357 -7.08 7.80 7.89
N GLY A 358 -7.86 6.79 8.25
CA GLY A 358 -8.25 5.67 7.37
C GLY A 358 -9.71 5.70 6.99
N GLY A 359 -10.51 6.50 7.71
CA GLY A 359 -11.94 6.67 7.48
C GLY A 359 -12.80 5.76 8.37
N THR A 360 -13.99 6.26 8.65
CA THR A 360 -15.08 5.58 9.37
C THR A 360 -16.40 5.84 8.64
N GLY A 361 -16.31 6.13 7.33
CA GLY A 361 -17.44 6.50 6.49
C GLY A 361 -18.48 5.39 6.43
N SER A 362 -19.74 5.79 6.36
CA SER A 362 -20.88 4.96 6.04
C SER A 362 -21.90 5.80 5.31
N GLY A 363 -22.36 5.32 4.16
CA GLY A 363 -23.35 6.03 3.35
C GLY A 363 -24.62 6.40 4.10
N ALA A 364 -25.01 5.59 5.09
CA ALA A 364 -26.23 5.79 5.87
C ALA A 364 -26.05 6.72 7.08
N THR A 365 -24.91 6.63 7.79
CA THR A 365 -24.77 7.24 9.13
C THR A 365 -23.59 8.21 9.24
N ASN A 366 -22.58 8.06 8.41
CA ASN A 366 -21.38 8.89 8.41
C ASN A 366 -20.85 9.18 6.99
N PRO A 367 -21.63 9.86 6.12
CA PRO A 367 -21.27 10.07 4.73
C PRO A 367 -19.99 10.93 4.57
N GLY A 368 -19.65 11.75 5.54
CA GLY A 368 -18.44 12.55 5.55
C GLY A 368 -17.24 11.88 6.23
N GLY A 369 -17.36 10.61 6.63
CA GLY A 369 -16.27 9.89 7.30
C GLY A 369 -15.30 9.19 6.36
N PHE A 370 -15.58 9.13 5.05
CA PHE A 370 -14.68 8.58 4.05
C PHE A 370 -13.43 9.43 3.83
N VAL A 371 -12.35 8.81 3.41
CA VAL A 371 -11.18 9.49 2.84
C VAL A 371 -11.40 9.63 1.34
N TYR A 372 -11.52 10.88 0.86
CA TYR A 372 -11.73 11.19 -0.55
C TYR A 372 -10.42 11.46 -1.26
N SER A 373 -10.20 10.79 -2.40
CA SER A 373 -9.03 10.97 -3.25
C SER A 373 -9.34 10.64 -4.72
N ALA A 374 -8.34 10.73 -5.60
CA ALA A 374 -8.48 10.51 -7.03
C ALA A 374 -8.94 9.07 -7.37
N CYS A 375 -9.81 8.95 -8.36
CA CYS A 375 -10.17 7.68 -8.98
C CYS A 375 -9.38 7.46 -10.27
N SER A 376 -8.91 6.25 -10.53
CA SER A 376 -8.18 5.92 -11.77
C SER A 376 -9.08 6.08 -13.00
N ARG A 377 -8.59 6.78 -14.01
CA ARG A 377 -9.26 6.90 -15.31
C ARG A 377 -9.11 5.63 -16.17
N SER A 378 -8.38 4.64 -15.71
CA SER A 378 -8.29 3.31 -16.30
C SER A 378 -9.11 2.27 -15.56
N ALA A 379 -9.82 2.63 -14.47
CA ALA A 379 -10.53 1.69 -13.61
C ALA A 379 -11.47 0.76 -14.39
N ALA A 380 -11.33 -0.53 -14.19
CA ALA A 380 -12.15 -1.58 -14.77
C ALA A 380 -13.05 -2.27 -13.72
N SER A 381 -12.80 -2.02 -12.43
CA SER A 381 -13.58 -2.57 -11.32
C SER A 381 -15.05 -2.22 -11.41
N VAL A 382 -15.90 -3.14 -10.97
CA VAL A 382 -17.36 -2.97 -10.97
C VAL A 382 -17.74 -1.72 -10.15
N GLY A 383 -18.60 -0.89 -10.72
CA GLY A 383 -19.07 0.36 -10.10
C GLY A 383 -18.15 1.58 -10.30
N LEU A 384 -16.90 1.39 -10.73
CA LEU A 384 -15.93 2.48 -10.91
C LEU A 384 -15.56 2.78 -12.37
N THR A 385 -16.14 2.08 -13.33
CA THR A 385 -15.92 2.34 -14.77
C THR A 385 -16.31 3.75 -15.20
N ILE A 386 -17.16 4.44 -14.43
CA ILE A 386 -17.51 5.84 -14.64
C ILE A 386 -16.28 6.76 -14.56
N CYS A 387 -15.28 6.41 -13.77
CA CYS A 387 -14.04 7.18 -13.62
C CYS A 387 -13.28 7.37 -14.95
N ARG A 388 -13.50 6.49 -15.94
CA ARG A 388 -12.92 6.60 -17.29
C ARG A 388 -13.39 7.83 -18.06
N THR A 389 -14.55 8.36 -17.70
CA THR A 389 -15.18 9.47 -18.44
C THR A 389 -14.70 10.85 -18.02
N GLY A 390 -13.91 10.95 -16.92
CA GLY A 390 -13.45 12.24 -16.42
C GLY A 390 -12.58 12.13 -15.17
N ASN A 391 -12.37 13.27 -14.53
CA ASN A 391 -11.67 13.34 -13.26
C ASN A 391 -12.67 13.11 -12.11
N PHE A 392 -12.74 11.90 -11.61
CA PHE A 392 -13.61 11.53 -10.51
C PHE A 392 -12.81 11.38 -9.23
N ILE A 393 -13.42 11.73 -8.11
CA ILE A 393 -12.94 11.38 -6.76
C ILE A 393 -13.78 10.24 -6.22
N VAL A 394 -13.20 9.43 -5.38
CA VAL A 394 -13.87 8.34 -4.69
C VAL A 394 -13.54 8.39 -3.19
N GLY A 395 -14.55 8.16 -2.36
CA GLY A 395 -14.37 8.01 -0.92
C GLY A 395 -14.16 6.54 -0.57
N ALA A 396 -13.17 6.24 0.24
CA ALA A 396 -12.88 4.89 0.69
C ALA A 396 -12.51 4.85 2.18
N ASN A 397 -12.71 3.72 2.83
CA ASN A 397 -12.24 3.42 4.18
C ASN A 397 -11.23 2.28 4.12
N GLY A 398 -10.28 2.28 5.05
CA GLY A 398 -9.31 1.20 5.22
C GLY A 398 -8.02 1.69 5.85
N THR A 399 -7.26 0.80 6.47
CA THR A 399 -5.87 1.08 6.85
C THR A 399 -5.01 1.40 5.62
N SER A 400 -5.46 0.96 4.45
CA SER A 400 -4.93 1.34 3.13
C SER A 400 -5.02 2.83 2.85
N MET A 401 -6.00 3.54 3.42
CA MET A 401 -6.13 5.00 3.33
C MET A 401 -5.33 5.71 4.43
N ALA A 402 -5.07 5.03 5.55
CA ALA A 402 -4.24 5.58 6.65
C ALA A 402 -2.75 5.62 6.29
N ALA A 403 -2.20 4.55 5.74
CA ALA A 403 -0.79 4.43 5.38
C ALA A 403 -0.27 5.58 4.48
N PRO A 404 -0.96 6.02 3.42
CA PRO A 404 -0.47 7.10 2.56
C PRO A 404 -0.38 8.46 3.26
N HIS A 405 -1.17 8.73 4.32
CA HIS A 405 -0.99 9.93 5.13
C HIS A 405 0.35 9.93 5.85
N VAL A 406 0.73 8.79 6.44
CA VAL A 406 2.03 8.60 7.08
C VAL A 406 3.16 8.69 6.06
N THR A 407 2.97 8.08 4.89
CA THR A 407 3.94 8.13 3.78
C THR A 407 4.19 9.56 3.30
N GLY A 408 3.14 10.35 3.12
CA GLY A 408 3.24 11.75 2.73
C GLY A 408 3.97 12.59 3.79
N LEU A 409 3.64 12.38 5.08
CA LEU A 409 4.35 13.06 6.17
C LEU A 409 5.82 12.60 6.27
N ALA A 410 6.09 11.31 6.07
CA ALA A 410 7.46 10.80 6.01
C ALA A 410 8.26 11.50 4.90
N ALA A 411 7.66 11.68 3.73
CA ALA A 411 8.29 12.40 2.61
C ALA A 411 8.61 13.87 2.96
N LEU A 412 7.74 14.56 3.70
CA LEU A 412 8.03 15.91 4.22
C LEU A 412 9.16 15.89 5.26
N ILE A 413 9.24 14.86 6.11
CA ILE A 413 10.33 14.72 7.10
C ILE A 413 11.67 14.47 6.40
N VAL A 414 11.70 13.67 5.32
CA VAL A 414 12.92 13.43 4.54
C VAL A 414 13.58 14.73 4.07
N GLU A 415 12.80 15.74 3.68
CA GLU A 415 13.36 17.06 3.31
C GLU A 415 14.15 17.71 4.45
N ASN A 416 13.75 17.48 5.70
CA ASN A 416 14.39 18.09 6.86
C ASN A 416 15.58 17.27 7.38
N VAL A 417 15.44 15.93 7.42
CA VAL A 417 16.47 15.05 8.00
C VAL A 417 17.48 14.55 6.97
N GLY A 418 17.13 14.67 5.69
CA GLY A 418 17.92 14.15 4.56
C GLY A 418 17.58 12.73 4.19
N LYS A 419 18.02 12.33 2.99
CA LYS A 419 17.84 10.97 2.44
C LYS A 419 18.64 9.93 3.22
N ASP A 420 18.35 8.66 2.98
CA ASP A 420 19.05 7.50 3.54
C ASP A 420 19.03 7.41 5.07
N LYS A 421 17.99 7.98 5.70
CA LYS A 421 17.84 8.00 7.17
C LYS A 421 16.50 7.46 7.64
N PRO A 422 16.08 6.27 7.20
CA PRO A 422 14.73 5.73 7.48
C PRO A 422 14.44 5.63 8.98
N SER A 423 15.43 5.24 9.81
CA SER A 423 15.25 5.18 11.26
C SER A 423 14.99 6.55 11.88
N GLN A 424 15.61 7.63 11.38
CA GLN A 424 15.38 8.99 11.90
C GLN A 424 13.99 9.48 11.49
N VAL A 425 13.55 9.18 10.27
CA VAL A 425 12.20 9.50 9.80
C VAL A 425 11.16 8.78 10.64
N LYS A 426 11.32 7.45 10.87
CA LYS A 426 10.44 6.66 11.75
C LYS A 426 10.40 7.24 13.16
N ALA A 427 11.56 7.53 13.75
CA ALA A 427 11.62 8.10 15.10
C ALA A 427 10.90 9.47 15.16
N ARG A 428 11.05 10.30 14.13
CA ARG A 428 10.37 11.62 14.07
C ARG A 428 8.87 11.48 13.97
N LEU A 429 8.36 10.58 13.13
CA LEU A 429 6.92 10.26 13.04
C LEU A 429 6.35 9.89 14.43
N GLN A 430 7.02 9.00 15.14
CA GLN A 430 6.57 8.51 16.45
C GLN A 430 6.68 9.56 17.55
N GLN A 431 7.77 10.32 17.61
CA GLN A 431 8.01 11.32 18.66
C GLN A 431 7.14 12.57 18.54
N SER A 432 6.68 12.86 17.33
CA SER A 432 5.82 14.01 17.05
C SER A 432 4.33 13.68 17.03
N ALA A 433 3.96 12.43 17.20
CA ALA A 433 2.56 11.99 17.21
C ALA A 433 1.78 12.62 18.40
N ASP A 434 0.48 12.80 18.21
CA ASP A 434 -0.46 13.18 19.26
C ASP A 434 -0.76 11.94 20.11
N ASP A 435 -0.27 11.89 21.34
CA ASP A 435 -0.49 10.79 22.26
C ASP A 435 -2.00 10.67 22.57
N LEU A 436 -2.63 9.64 22.04
CA LEU A 436 -4.05 9.37 22.19
C LEU A 436 -4.26 8.02 22.90
N GLY A 437 -5.39 7.90 23.58
CA GLY A 437 -5.73 6.71 24.34
C GLY A 437 -4.96 6.61 25.64
N GLN A 438 -4.28 5.49 25.89
CA GLN A 438 -3.43 5.31 27.04
C GLN A 438 -2.10 6.04 26.85
N PRO A 439 -1.60 6.78 27.86
CA PRO A 439 -0.33 7.48 27.72
C PRO A 439 0.82 6.59 27.26
N GLY A 440 1.57 7.05 26.27
CA GLY A 440 2.76 6.38 25.74
C GLY A 440 2.48 5.49 24.54
N THR A 441 2.50 4.17 24.66
CA THR A 441 2.19 3.25 23.56
C THR A 441 0.83 2.62 23.79
N ASP A 442 -0.08 2.84 22.89
CA ASP A 442 -1.45 2.33 22.93
C ASP A 442 -1.65 1.23 21.86
N PRO A 443 -2.46 0.19 22.10
CA PRO A 443 -2.67 -0.87 21.13
C PRO A 443 -3.36 -0.41 19.83
N PHE A 444 -4.19 0.63 19.88
CA PHE A 444 -4.90 1.14 18.72
C PHE A 444 -4.17 2.30 18.03
N TYR A 445 -3.52 3.18 18.81
CA TYR A 445 -2.89 4.38 18.31
C TYR A 445 -1.38 4.26 18.13
N GLY A 446 -0.75 3.17 18.63
CA GLY A 446 0.71 3.07 18.68
C GLY A 446 1.32 4.18 19.55
N LYS A 447 2.14 5.04 18.98
CA LYS A 447 2.68 6.25 19.62
C LYS A 447 1.74 7.45 19.53
N GLY A 448 0.58 7.28 18.87
CA GLY A 448 -0.42 8.31 18.69
C GLY A 448 -0.74 8.59 17.23
N LYS A 449 -1.62 9.57 17.00
CA LYS A 449 -1.96 10.06 15.66
C LYS A 449 -0.83 10.95 15.12
N ILE A 450 -0.45 10.75 13.86
CA ILE A 450 0.56 11.59 13.21
C ILE A 450 0.15 13.07 13.23
N ASN A 451 1.14 13.96 13.45
CA ASN A 451 0.95 15.42 13.53
C ASN A 451 1.98 16.13 12.65
N ALA A 452 1.55 16.68 11.53
CA ALA A 452 2.46 17.27 10.55
C ALA A 452 3.17 18.53 11.07
N PRO A 453 2.50 19.51 11.71
CA PRO A 453 3.18 20.67 12.29
C PRO A 453 4.29 20.29 13.27
N ARG A 454 4.01 19.40 14.20
CA ARG A 454 4.98 18.96 15.21
C ARG A 454 6.14 18.17 14.61
N ALA A 455 5.85 17.30 13.63
CA ALA A 455 6.87 16.55 12.92
C ALA A 455 7.84 17.45 12.14
N LEU A 456 7.34 18.60 11.65
CA LEU A 456 8.12 19.54 10.86
C LEU A 456 8.71 20.70 11.71
N GLY A 457 8.51 20.69 13.02
CA GLY A 457 9.04 21.70 13.93
C GLY A 457 8.37 23.07 13.78
N LEU A 458 7.08 23.11 13.46
CA LEU A 458 6.28 24.33 13.28
C LEU A 458 5.50 24.70 14.54
N GLN A 459 5.58 23.90 15.61
CA GLN A 459 4.96 24.10 16.93
C GLN A 459 6.01 23.98 18.04
#